data_3f7cd80c6e44ffbdf43e8f57d0081515
#
_entry.id   3f7cd80c6e44ffbdf43e8f57d0081515
#
_cell.length_a   1.000
_cell.length_b   1.000
_cell.length_c   1.000
_cell.angle_alpha   90.00
_cell.angle_beta   90.00
_cell.angle_gamma   90.00
#
_symmetry.space_group_name_H-M   'P 1'
#
loop_
_entity.id
_entity.type
_entity.pdbx_description
1 polymer ?
#
loop_
_entity_poly.entity_id
_entity_poly.type
_entity_poly.pdbx_seq_one_letter_code
_entity_poly.pdbx_strand_id
1 'polypeptide(L)'
;MTITLNARLALRPVHPESDGALLHGWVTEERARFWGMLERPLDEVIDIYTYIQEQPHLAAYLVCWDDEPWALFQTYDPAVDEIGEFYDRRPGDVGVHLLMGPGKRPDGFSEAMFTHLPGWVFSDPGVQRIVLEPDARNNASVSLMPRIGARLGPQVEMPQKTAQFAFIERSGWTAPSV
;
A
#
# COMPACT_ATOMS: atom_id res chain seq x y z
N MET A 1 -4.23 16.92 4.54
CA MET A 1 -5.24 17.38 3.55
C MET A 1 -5.67 16.15 2.75
N THR A 2 -6.98 15.91 2.62
CA THR A 2 -7.54 14.81 1.83
C THR A 2 -7.28 15.03 0.33
N ILE A 3 -6.93 13.96 -0.39
CA ILE A 3 -6.62 13.97 -1.83
C ILE A 3 -7.79 13.27 -2.54
N THR A 4 -8.55 13.98 -3.35
CA THR A 4 -9.65 13.42 -4.14
C THR A 4 -9.10 12.71 -5.38
N LEU A 5 -9.42 11.43 -5.54
CA LEU A 5 -9.05 10.63 -6.71
C LEU A 5 -10.16 10.55 -7.77
N ASN A 6 -11.41 10.49 -7.32
CA ASN A 6 -12.61 10.64 -8.15
C ASN A 6 -13.77 11.16 -7.31
N ALA A 7 -15.00 11.14 -7.83
CA ALA A 7 -16.19 11.67 -7.14
C ALA A 7 -16.49 10.98 -5.78
N ARG A 8 -16.02 9.75 -5.57
CA ARG A 8 -16.28 8.94 -4.37
C ARG A 8 -15.03 8.45 -3.66
N LEU A 9 -13.90 8.35 -4.38
CA LEU A 9 -12.65 7.80 -3.88
C LEU A 9 -11.68 8.90 -3.47
N ALA A 10 -11.16 8.82 -2.27
CA ALA A 10 -10.18 9.76 -1.75
C ALA A 10 -9.09 9.06 -0.93
N LEU A 11 -7.92 9.69 -0.85
CA LEU A 11 -6.85 9.36 0.10
C LEU A 11 -6.85 10.39 1.23
N ARG A 12 -7.02 9.93 2.44
CA ARG A 12 -6.90 10.73 3.65
C ARG A 12 -5.62 10.31 4.40
N PRO A 13 -4.69 11.23 4.69
CA PRO A 13 -3.54 10.90 5.53
C PRO A 13 -3.99 10.27 6.84
N VAL A 14 -3.25 9.28 7.32
CA VAL A 14 -3.47 8.70 8.64
C VAL A 14 -3.11 9.74 9.70
N HIS A 15 -3.98 9.85 10.71
CA HIS A 15 -3.73 10.62 11.92
C HIS A 15 -3.66 9.65 13.10
N PRO A 16 -2.47 9.26 13.58
CA PRO A 16 -2.28 8.14 14.52
C PRO A 16 -3.14 8.23 15.77
N GLU A 17 -3.28 9.41 16.37
CA GLU A 17 -4.08 9.60 17.57
C GLU A 17 -5.58 9.32 17.37
N SER A 18 -6.15 9.76 16.25
CA SER A 18 -7.59 9.59 15.97
C SER A 18 -7.91 8.30 15.24
N ASP A 19 -6.98 7.78 14.41
CA ASP A 19 -7.18 6.59 13.60
C ASP A 19 -6.62 5.31 14.26
N GLY A 20 -5.87 5.44 15.36
CA GLY A 20 -5.17 4.33 16.00
C GLY A 20 -6.06 3.14 16.34
N ALA A 21 -7.25 3.39 16.89
CA ALA A 21 -8.20 2.32 17.23
C ALA A 21 -8.73 1.59 15.97
N LEU A 22 -9.00 2.33 14.87
CA LEU A 22 -9.38 1.76 13.59
C LEU A 22 -8.25 0.91 13.00
N LEU A 23 -7.05 1.45 12.96
CA LEU A 23 -5.87 0.76 12.43
C LEU A 23 -5.55 -0.49 13.23
N HIS A 24 -5.54 -0.38 14.57
CA HIS A 24 -5.35 -1.53 15.46
C HIS A 24 -6.36 -2.64 15.15
N GLY A 25 -7.66 -2.32 15.06
CA GLY A 25 -8.69 -3.29 14.70
C GLY A 25 -8.47 -3.96 13.34
N TRP A 26 -7.80 -3.28 12.39
CA TRP A 26 -7.53 -3.84 11.07
C TRP A 26 -6.26 -4.71 11.01
N VAL A 27 -5.16 -4.25 11.64
CA VAL A 27 -3.85 -4.88 11.51
C VAL A 27 -3.66 -6.07 12.45
N THR A 28 -4.50 -6.20 13.49
CA THR A 28 -4.46 -7.31 14.46
C THR A 28 -5.44 -8.45 14.14
N GLU A 29 -6.23 -8.34 13.08
CA GLU A 29 -7.06 -9.47 12.63
C GLU A 29 -6.25 -10.53 11.90
N GLU A 30 -6.62 -11.82 12.04
CA GLU A 30 -5.95 -12.95 11.37
C GLU A 30 -5.85 -12.79 9.85
N ARG A 31 -6.82 -12.12 9.21
CA ARG A 31 -6.75 -11.81 7.77
C ARG A 31 -5.57 -10.90 7.40
N ALA A 32 -5.08 -10.11 8.36
CA ALA A 32 -3.94 -9.20 8.20
C ALA A 32 -2.60 -9.83 8.65
N ARG A 33 -2.51 -11.16 8.86
CA ARG A 33 -1.31 -11.82 9.37
C ARG A 33 -0.03 -11.50 8.59
N PHE A 34 -0.13 -11.24 7.30
CA PHE A 34 1.01 -10.84 6.46
C PHE A 34 1.41 -9.36 6.61
N TRP A 35 0.64 -8.58 7.39
CA TRP A 35 0.97 -7.19 7.74
C TRP A 35 2.00 -7.10 8.89
N GLY A 36 2.11 -8.19 9.68
CA GLY A 36 3.13 -8.32 10.71
C GLY A 36 2.81 -7.64 12.05
N MET A 37 1.54 -7.36 12.34
CA MET A 37 1.12 -6.65 13.55
C MET A 37 0.06 -7.39 14.39
N LEU A 38 -0.14 -8.71 14.21
CA LEU A 38 -1.23 -9.47 14.85
C LEU A 38 -1.30 -9.31 16.37
N GLU A 39 -0.15 -9.29 17.05
CA GLU A 39 -0.08 -9.27 18.51
C GLU A 39 0.33 -7.89 19.08
N ARG A 40 0.33 -6.85 18.24
CA ARG A 40 0.71 -5.51 18.69
C ARG A 40 -0.40 -4.87 19.51
N PRO A 41 -0.12 -4.35 20.70
CA PRO A 41 -1.09 -3.56 21.46
C PRO A 41 -1.37 -2.22 20.78
N LEU A 42 -2.46 -1.57 21.17
CA LEU A 42 -2.94 -0.34 20.56
C LEU A 42 -1.89 0.79 20.57
N ASP A 43 -1.22 0.98 21.69
CA ASP A 43 -0.19 2.00 21.86
C ASP A 43 0.99 1.78 20.90
N GLU A 44 1.47 0.55 20.73
CA GLU A 44 2.52 0.25 19.76
C GLU A 44 2.07 0.50 18.31
N VAL A 45 0.81 0.22 17.97
CA VAL A 45 0.28 0.55 16.63
C VAL A 45 0.26 2.06 16.42
N ILE A 46 -0.17 2.83 17.41
CA ILE A 46 -0.14 4.30 17.37
C ILE A 46 1.29 4.80 17.18
N ASP A 47 2.25 4.27 17.96
CA ASP A 47 3.65 4.65 17.88
C ASP A 47 4.25 4.36 16.48
N ILE A 48 3.94 3.21 15.88
CA ILE A 48 4.39 2.85 14.52
C ILE A 48 3.87 3.85 13.49
N TYR A 49 2.57 4.21 13.53
CA TYR A 49 2.02 5.16 12.56
C TYR A 49 2.44 6.61 12.85
N THR A 50 2.75 6.96 14.10
CA THR A 50 3.39 8.22 14.45
C THR A 50 4.80 8.29 13.85
N TYR A 51 5.58 7.23 14.00
CA TYR A 51 6.89 7.13 13.35
C TYR A 51 6.78 7.29 11.83
N ILE A 52 5.84 6.58 11.18
CA ILE A 52 5.63 6.71 9.72
C ILE A 52 5.31 8.15 9.34
N GLN A 53 4.47 8.84 10.11
CA GLN A 53 4.09 10.24 9.84
C GLN A 53 5.27 11.21 9.95
N GLU A 54 6.24 10.92 10.83
CA GLU A 54 7.42 11.76 11.07
C GLU A 54 8.55 11.55 10.04
N GLN A 55 8.52 10.44 9.29
CA GLN A 55 9.57 10.13 8.31
C GLN A 55 9.26 10.73 6.94
N PRO A 56 10.20 11.50 6.34
CA PRO A 56 9.97 12.12 5.02
C PRO A 56 9.90 11.12 3.86
N HIS A 57 10.38 9.90 4.07
CA HIS A 57 10.41 8.83 3.06
C HIS A 57 9.28 7.81 3.20
N LEU A 58 8.40 7.98 4.19
CA LEU A 58 7.23 7.13 4.45
C LEU A 58 5.94 7.95 4.41
N ALA A 59 4.86 7.32 3.98
CA ALA A 59 3.53 7.91 4.13
C ALA A 59 2.47 6.82 4.30
N ALA A 60 1.43 7.12 5.09
CA ALA A 60 0.28 6.24 5.28
C ALA A 60 -1.03 7.01 5.04
N TYR A 61 -1.94 6.36 4.31
CA TYR A 61 -3.23 6.93 3.95
C TYR A 61 -4.35 5.92 4.19
N LEU A 62 -5.51 6.40 4.60
CA LEU A 62 -6.75 5.66 4.49
C LEU A 62 -7.37 5.91 3.12
N VAL A 63 -7.68 4.84 2.40
CA VAL A 63 -8.43 4.90 1.15
C VAL A 63 -9.90 4.93 1.51
N CYS A 64 -10.55 6.06 1.26
CA CYS A 64 -11.94 6.30 1.62
C CYS A 64 -12.85 6.22 0.40
N TRP A 65 -14.07 5.72 0.61
CA TRP A 65 -15.17 5.71 -0.34
C TRP A 65 -16.37 6.40 0.31
N ASP A 66 -16.83 7.50 -0.29
CA ASP A 66 -17.84 8.36 0.31
C ASP A 66 -17.48 8.74 1.76
N ASP A 67 -16.22 9.15 1.99
CA ASP A 67 -15.60 9.51 3.27
C ASP A 67 -15.36 8.36 4.27
N GLU A 68 -15.89 7.17 4.02
CA GLU A 68 -15.68 6.00 4.86
C GLU A 68 -14.39 5.25 4.49
N PRO A 69 -13.52 4.91 5.48
CA PRO A 69 -12.26 4.20 5.21
C PRO A 69 -12.47 2.70 4.93
N TRP A 70 -11.87 2.20 3.83
CA TRP A 70 -11.99 0.81 3.37
C TRP A 70 -10.67 0.10 3.13
N ALA A 71 -9.57 0.85 3.05
CA ALA A 71 -8.24 0.27 2.93
C ALA A 71 -7.19 1.21 3.55
N LEU A 72 -6.06 0.62 3.92
CA LEU A 72 -4.85 1.30 4.35
C LEU A 72 -3.83 1.19 3.23
N PHE A 73 -3.30 2.31 2.78
CA PHE A 73 -2.32 2.40 1.71
C PHE A 73 -1.08 3.12 2.23
N GLN A 74 0.09 2.54 1.99
CA GLN A 74 1.36 3.12 2.40
C GLN A 74 2.29 3.26 1.20
N THR A 75 3.14 4.29 1.23
CA THR A 75 4.25 4.46 0.30
C THR A 75 5.55 4.57 1.06
N TYR A 76 6.64 4.11 0.45
CA TYR A 76 7.99 4.24 0.98
C TYR A 76 9.00 4.48 -0.15
N ASP A 77 10.12 5.11 0.19
CA ASP A 77 11.25 5.28 -0.73
C ASP A 77 12.23 4.11 -0.57
N PRO A 78 12.35 3.20 -1.56
CA PRO A 78 13.31 2.10 -1.52
C PRO A 78 14.77 2.54 -1.52
N ALA A 79 15.07 3.81 -1.79
CA ALA A 79 16.44 4.32 -1.68
C ALA A 79 16.90 4.46 -0.21
N VAL A 80 15.94 4.56 0.72
CA VAL A 80 16.18 4.71 2.16
C VAL A 80 15.79 3.46 2.93
N ASP A 81 14.72 2.77 2.48
CA ASP A 81 14.19 1.56 3.11
C ASP A 81 15.09 0.33 2.82
N GLU A 82 15.25 -0.56 3.81
CA GLU A 82 16.06 -1.79 3.68
C GLU A 82 15.61 -2.70 2.53
N ILE A 83 14.33 -2.65 2.15
CA ILE A 83 13.77 -3.41 1.02
C ILE A 83 14.54 -3.13 -0.27
N GLY A 84 15.06 -1.92 -0.42
CA GLY A 84 15.86 -1.53 -1.59
C GLY A 84 17.16 -2.30 -1.78
N GLU A 85 17.64 -3.03 -0.78
CA GLU A 85 18.84 -3.88 -0.85
C GLU A 85 18.55 -5.27 -1.44
N PHE A 86 17.28 -5.67 -1.52
CA PHE A 86 16.88 -7.02 -1.91
C PHE A 86 16.47 -7.19 -3.38
N TYR A 87 16.52 -6.12 -4.17
CA TYR A 87 16.19 -6.20 -5.60
C TYR A 87 17.00 -5.18 -6.43
N ASP A 88 16.95 -5.28 -7.76
CA ASP A 88 17.56 -4.32 -8.69
C ASP A 88 16.80 -2.97 -8.65
N ARG A 89 17.13 -2.17 -7.62
CA ARG A 89 16.55 -0.86 -7.37
C ARG A 89 16.96 0.13 -8.45
N ARG A 90 16.01 0.98 -8.86
CA ARG A 90 16.22 2.01 -9.89
C ARG A 90 15.83 3.39 -9.38
N PRO A 91 16.43 4.46 -9.93
CA PRO A 91 15.94 5.81 -9.68
C PRO A 91 14.47 5.95 -10.06
N GLY A 92 13.68 6.57 -9.20
CA GLY A 92 12.24 6.74 -9.39
C GLY A 92 11.38 5.53 -8.99
N ASP A 93 11.95 4.56 -8.26
CA ASP A 93 11.17 3.52 -7.59
C ASP A 93 10.41 4.09 -6.40
N VAL A 94 9.15 3.71 -6.24
CA VAL A 94 8.33 3.92 -5.04
C VAL A 94 7.73 2.59 -4.63
N GLY A 95 7.98 2.18 -3.39
CA GLY A 95 7.36 1.00 -2.81
C GLY A 95 5.96 1.31 -2.28
N VAL A 96 5.06 0.33 -2.37
CA VAL A 96 3.70 0.47 -1.86
C VAL A 96 3.24 -0.77 -1.10
N HIS A 97 2.49 -0.54 -0.02
CA HIS A 97 1.77 -1.58 0.71
C HIS A 97 0.27 -1.26 0.73
N LEU A 98 -0.56 -2.29 0.68
CA LEU A 98 -2.01 -2.17 0.73
C LEU A 98 -2.62 -3.23 1.65
N LEU A 99 -3.41 -2.80 2.62
CA LEU A 99 -4.24 -3.65 3.47
C LEU A 99 -5.70 -3.26 3.27
N MET A 100 -6.52 -4.23 2.89
CA MET A 100 -7.97 -4.02 2.80
C MET A 100 -8.57 -4.00 4.19
N GLY A 101 -9.52 -3.11 4.46
CA GLY A 101 -10.33 -3.11 5.67
C GLY A 101 -11.26 -4.34 5.76
N PRO A 102 -11.88 -4.59 6.92
CA PRO A 102 -12.84 -5.70 7.12
C PRO A 102 -14.18 -5.45 6.41
N GLY A 103 -14.98 -6.51 6.33
CA GLY A 103 -16.34 -6.42 5.82
C GLY A 103 -16.49 -6.49 4.30
N LYS A 104 -17.76 -6.37 3.87
CA LYS A 104 -18.10 -6.36 2.44
C LYS A 104 -17.91 -4.95 1.89
N ARG A 105 -16.96 -4.82 0.98
CA ARG A 105 -16.66 -3.55 0.32
C ARG A 105 -17.82 -3.05 -0.54
N PRO A 106 -17.99 -1.72 -0.65
CA PRO A 106 -18.94 -1.12 -1.59
C PRO A 106 -18.68 -1.59 -3.03
N ASP A 107 -19.75 -1.70 -3.81
CA ASP A 107 -19.64 -2.06 -5.22
C ASP A 107 -18.85 -0.98 -5.97
N GLY A 108 -17.92 -1.41 -6.82
CA GLY A 108 -17.02 -0.53 -7.58
C GLY A 108 -15.80 -0.01 -6.81
N PHE A 109 -15.74 -0.14 -5.48
CA PHE A 109 -14.61 0.38 -4.68
C PHE A 109 -13.27 -0.19 -5.12
N SER A 110 -13.14 -1.54 -5.18
CA SER A 110 -11.87 -2.19 -5.51
C SER A 110 -11.41 -1.84 -6.94
N GLU A 111 -12.32 -1.79 -7.90
CA GLU A 111 -12.03 -1.39 -9.27
C GLU A 111 -11.50 0.04 -9.34
N ALA A 112 -12.23 0.98 -8.72
CA ALA A 112 -11.81 2.38 -8.66
C ALA A 112 -10.46 2.54 -7.96
N MET A 113 -10.24 1.84 -6.85
CA MET A 113 -8.99 1.91 -6.10
C MET A 113 -7.79 1.45 -6.94
N PHE A 114 -7.85 0.25 -7.54
CA PHE A 114 -6.74 -0.26 -8.36
C PHE A 114 -6.55 0.52 -9.67
N THR A 115 -7.56 1.21 -10.11
CA THR A 115 -7.53 2.11 -11.25
C THR A 115 -6.83 3.44 -10.92
N HIS A 116 -7.15 4.05 -9.79
CA HIS A 116 -6.73 5.41 -9.47
C HIS A 116 -5.46 5.49 -8.61
N LEU A 117 -5.17 4.51 -7.72
CA LEU A 117 -3.98 4.58 -6.88
C LEU A 117 -2.66 4.61 -7.68
N PRO A 118 -2.45 3.75 -8.69
CA PRO A 118 -1.23 3.85 -9.50
C PRO A 118 -1.11 5.20 -10.21
N GLY A 119 -2.24 5.74 -10.71
CA GLY A 119 -2.27 7.05 -11.33
C GLY A 119 -1.87 8.18 -10.39
N TRP A 120 -2.33 8.11 -9.14
CA TRP A 120 -1.93 9.05 -8.13
C TRP A 120 -0.43 8.94 -7.79
N VAL A 121 0.10 7.73 -7.63
CA VAL A 121 1.55 7.55 -7.41
C VAL A 121 2.35 8.09 -8.59
N PHE A 122 1.91 7.84 -9.81
CA PHE A 122 2.54 8.37 -11.01
C PHE A 122 2.23 9.85 -11.29
N SER A 123 1.42 10.55 -10.50
CA SER A 123 1.25 12.00 -10.65
C SER A 123 2.53 12.77 -10.32
N ASP A 124 3.41 12.20 -9.50
CA ASP A 124 4.78 12.67 -9.35
C ASP A 124 5.60 12.27 -10.60
N PRO A 125 6.11 13.23 -11.40
CA PRO A 125 6.89 12.92 -12.60
C PRO A 125 8.22 12.21 -12.30
N GLY A 126 8.74 12.32 -11.08
CA GLY A 126 9.94 11.61 -10.62
C GLY A 126 9.75 10.10 -10.49
N VAL A 127 8.52 9.65 -10.23
CA VAL A 127 8.23 8.22 -10.07
C VAL A 127 8.20 7.52 -11.43
N GLN A 128 9.01 6.49 -11.60
CA GLN A 128 9.13 5.71 -12.83
C GLN A 128 8.59 4.29 -12.70
N ARG A 129 8.59 3.75 -11.46
CA ARG A 129 8.17 2.38 -11.21
C ARG A 129 7.57 2.23 -9.81
N ILE A 130 6.43 1.54 -9.71
CA ILE A 130 5.85 1.11 -8.44
C ILE A 130 6.38 -0.28 -8.13
N VAL A 131 6.84 -0.47 -6.89
CA VAL A 131 7.40 -1.73 -6.37
C VAL A 131 6.44 -2.32 -5.36
N LEU A 132 6.11 -3.61 -5.56
CA LEU A 132 5.29 -4.40 -4.65
C LEU A 132 6.09 -5.64 -4.23
N GLU A 133 5.99 -6.04 -2.96
CA GLU A 133 6.75 -7.16 -2.43
C GLU A 133 5.94 -7.96 -1.36
N PRO A 134 4.71 -8.44 -1.71
CA PRO A 134 3.93 -9.25 -0.79
C PRO A 134 4.70 -10.51 -0.36
N ASP A 135 4.36 -11.04 0.83
CA ASP A 135 4.81 -12.37 1.23
C ASP A 135 4.37 -13.39 0.17
N ALA A 136 5.31 -14.24 -0.28
CA ALA A 136 5.05 -15.24 -1.33
C ALA A 136 3.95 -16.24 -0.93
N ARG A 137 3.69 -16.41 0.37
CA ARG A 137 2.60 -17.23 0.92
C ARG A 137 1.24 -16.56 0.84
N ASN A 138 1.19 -15.23 0.61
CA ASN A 138 -0.04 -14.48 0.45
C ASN A 138 -0.58 -14.64 -0.99
N ASN A 139 -1.16 -15.82 -1.26
CA ASN A 139 -1.68 -16.16 -2.57
C ASN A 139 -2.71 -15.13 -3.09
N ALA A 140 -3.49 -14.52 -2.21
CA ALA A 140 -4.48 -13.50 -2.59
C ALA A 140 -3.79 -12.26 -3.18
N SER A 141 -2.73 -11.75 -2.52
CA SER A 141 -1.94 -10.63 -3.02
C SER A 141 -1.17 -11.00 -4.28
N VAL A 142 -0.45 -12.15 -4.27
CA VAL A 142 0.38 -12.56 -5.43
C VAL A 142 -0.46 -12.73 -6.69
N SER A 143 -1.64 -13.38 -6.59
CA SER A 143 -2.54 -13.58 -7.74
C SER A 143 -3.21 -12.28 -8.23
N LEU A 144 -3.26 -11.25 -7.38
CA LEU A 144 -3.78 -9.93 -7.74
C LEU A 144 -2.78 -9.14 -8.62
N MET A 145 -1.46 -9.33 -8.43
CA MET A 145 -0.43 -8.51 -9.09
C MET A 145 -0.60 -8.41 -10.61
N PRO A 146 -0.71 -9.52 -11.38
CA PRO A 146 -0.90 -9.42 -12.83
C PRO A 146 -2.22 -8.74 -13.22
N ARG A 147 -3.25 -8.87 -12.39
CA ARG A 147 -4.58 -8.29 -12.66
C ARG A 147 -4.61 -6.77 -12.53
N ILE A 148 -3.71 -6.20 -11.75
CA ILE A 148 -3.54 -4.74 -11.60
C ILE A 148 -2.43 -4.19 -12.51
N GLY A 149 -1.93 -5.00 -13.46
CA GLY A 149 -0.92 -4.59 -14.42
C GLY A 149 0.53 -4.70 -13.93
N ALA A 150 0.76 -5.33 -12.77
CA ALA A 150 2.11 -5.57 -12.29
C ALA A 150 2.75 -6.79 -12.96
N ARG A 151 4.00 -6.66 -13.41
CA ARG A 151 4.82 -7.76 -13.88
C ARG A 151 5.51 -8.43 -12.68
N LEU A 152 5.33 -9.74 -12.54
CA LEU A 152 6.02 -10.52 -11.51
C LEU A 152 7.53 -10.51 -11.75
N GLY A 153 8.27 -10.30 -10.68
CA GLY A 153 9.72 -10.37 -10.58
C GLY A 153 10.19 -11.61 -9.83
N PRO A 154 11.40 -11.59 -9.27
CA PRO A 154 11.94 -12.71 -8.49
C PRO A 154 11.24 -12.87 -7.15
N GLN A 155 11.31 -14.10 -6.61
CA GLN A 155 11.13 -14.33 -5.17
C GLN A 155 12.47 -14.18 -4.48
N VAL A 156 12.49 -13.46 -3.36
CA VAL A 156 13.71 -13.16 -2.61
C VAL A 156 13.50 -13.45 -1.13
N GLU A 157 14.42 -14.21 -0.55
CA GLU A 157 14.46 -14.44 0.90
C GLU A 157 14.88 -13.14 1.60
N MET A 158 14.05 -12.71 2.54
CA MET A 158 14.29 -11.56 3.41
C MET A 158 14.21 -12.02 4.88
N PRO A 159 14.76 -11.27 5.84
CA PRO A 159 14.74 -11.67 7.25
C PRO A 159 13.36 -11.98 7.82
N GLN A 160 12.32 -11.30 7.32
CA GLN A 160 10.95 -11.43 7.85
C GLN A 160 10.04 -12.31 7.00
N LYS A 161 10.36 -12.48 5.71
CA LYS A 161 9.49 -13.19 4.74
C LYS A 161 10.27 -13.60 3.48
N THR A 162 9.74 -14.53 2.72
CA THR A 162 10.06 -14.65 1.28
C THR A 162 9.16 -13.68 0.52
N ALA A 163 9.74 -12.64 -0.06
CA ALA A 163 8.99 -11.65 -0.83
C ALA A 163 8.80 -12.08 -2.29
N GLN A 164 7.58 -11.96 -2.83
CA GLN A 164 7.34 -11.98 -4.27
C GLN A 164 7.40 -10.55 -4.79
N PHE A 165 8.50 -10.17 -5.43
CA PHE A 165 8.57 -8.85 -6.06
C PHE A 165 7.68 -8.78 -7.29
N ALA A 166 7.06 -7.60 -7.49
CA ALA A 166 6.30 -7.26 -8.68
C ALA A 166 6.42 -5.76 -8.97
N PHE A 167 6.28 -5.37 -10.23
CA PHE A 167 6.57 -4.02 -10.69
C PHE A 167 5.50 -3.51 -11.63
N ILE A 168 5.06 -2.26 -11.43
CA ILE A 168 4.26 -1.51 -12.41
C ILE A 168 5.15 -0.41 -12.97
N GLU A 169 5.47 -0.50 -14.26
CA GLU A 169 6.29 0.51 -14.95
C GLU A 169 5.41 1.67 -15.42
N ARG A 170 5.87 2.90 -15.24
CA ARG A 170 5.18 4.10 -15.77
C ARG A 170 4.89 3.97 -17.26
N SER A 171 5.87 3.50 -18.06
CA SER A 171 5.76 3.39 -19.50
C SER A 171 4.70 2.39 -19.97
N GLY A 172 4.34 1.42 -19.13
CA GLY A 172 3.31 0.41 -19.43
C GLY A 172 1.96 0.69 -18.80
N TRP A 173 1.89 1.71 -17.93
CA TRP A 173 0.65 2.05 -17.24
C TRP A 173 -0.16 3.04 -18.08
N THR A 174 -1.40 2.70 -18.35
CA THR A 174 -2.38 3.61 -18.96
C THR A 174 -3.45 3.93 -17.96
N ALA A 175 -3.69 5.23 -17.73
CA ALA A 175 -4.84 5.65 -16.94
C ALA A 175 -6.10 5.06 -17.57
N PRO A 176 -7.02 4.50 -16.77
CA PRO A 176 -8.27 4.02 -17.31
C PRO A 176 -8.99 5.19 -17.98
N SER A 177 -9.62 4.89 -19.11
CA SER A 177 -10.52 5.83 -19.76
C SER A 177 -11.72 6.05 -18.83
N VAL A 178 -11.90 7.28 -18.38
CA VAL A 178 -13.09 7.71 -17.62
C VAL A 178 -14.30 7.70 -18.54
#